data_c96535479e0ea2a03d2174f23ae99ebf
#
_entry.id   c96535479e0ea2a03d2174f23ae99ebf
#
_cell.length_a   1.000
_cell.length_b   1.000
_cell.length_c   1.000
_cell.angle_alpha   90.00
_cell.angle_beta   90.00
_cell.angle_gamma   90.00
#
_symmetry.space_group_name_H-M   'P 1'
#
loop_
_entity.id
_entity.type
_entity.pdbx_description
1 polymer ?
#
loop_
_entity_poly.entity_id
_entity_poly.type
_entity_poly.pdbx_seq_one_letter_code
_entity_poly.pdbx_strand_id
1 'polypeptide(L)'
;AFTAFSIPDANGNPQYMFPILFVTIACGAVSGFHSLVSSGTASKQIKNEKNMLPVSFGAMLMESMLAVLALIAVASFGKGEAAAQGLTTQPQIFAGAIANFLSAIGLPHSLVFTLINLAVSAFALTSLDSVARVGRLSFQEFWIDSDVEDENMSPFLKVVTNKYFATIITLVLAYFLTKVG
;
A
#
# COMPACT_ATOMS: atom_id res chain seq x y z
N ALA A 1 14.98 20.68 9.65
CA ALA A 1 15.20 21.80 8.73
C ALA A 1 15.42 21.27 7.32
N PHE A 2 14.67 21.76 6.34
CA PHE A 2 14.88 21.46 4.93
C PHE A 2 16.15 22.17 4.47
N THR A 3 17.28 21.47 4.58
CA THR A 3 18.59 22.07 4.30
C THR A 3 19.17 21.67 2.95
N ALA A 4 18.51 20.78 2.20
CA ALA A 4 19.01 20.38 0.89
C ALA A 4 17.87 20.15 -0.10
N PHE A 5 17.96 20.80 -1.26
CA PHE A 5 17.06 20.61 -2.40
C PHE A 5 17.32 19.29 -3.13
N SER A 6 18.47 18.70 -2.95
CA SER A 6 18.86 17.39 -3.47
C SER A 6 19.55 16.57 -2.39
N ILE A 7 19.21 15.29 -2.33
CA ILE A 7 19.83 14.31 -1.43
C ILE A 7 20.47 13.25 -2.32
N PRO A 8 21.77 12.92 -2.16
CA PRO A 8 22.36 11.82 -2.90
C PRO A 8 21.71 10.48 -2.46
N ASP A 9 21.40 9.64 -3.44
CA ASP A 9 20.97 8.26 -3.19
C ASP A 9 22.16 7.38 -2.73
N ALA A 10 21.91 6.10 -2.49
CA ALA A 10 22.95 5.14 -2.10
C ALA A 10 24.09 5.00 -3.15
N ASN A 11 23.85 5.39 -4.40
CA ASN A 11 24.78 5.34 -5.52
C ASN A 11 25.45 6.70 -5.79
N GLY A 12 25.18 7.71 -4.97
CA GLY A 12 25.77 9.06 -5.10
C GLY A 12 25.07 9.96 -6.12
N ASN A 13 23.99 9.53 -6.77
CA ASN A 13 23.23 10.35 -7.71
C ASN A 13 22.35 11.36 -6.96
N PRO A 14 22.27 12.62 -7.42
CA PRO A 14 21.41 13.61 -6.78
C PRO A 14 19.93 13.28 -7.02
N GLN A 15 19.21 12.95 -5.96
CA GLN A 15 17.75 12.87 -5.99
C GLN A 15 17.18 14.25 -5.63
N TYR A 16 16.47 14.86 -6.57
CA TYR A 16 15.82 16.13 -6.35
C TYR A 16 14.48 15.95 -5.63
N MET A 17 14.21 16.83 -4.68
CA MET A 17 12.92 16.83 -3.97
C MET A 17 11.74 16.97 -4.93
N PHE A 18 11.85 17.80 -5.95
CA PHE A 18 10.86 17.91 -7.01
C PHE A 18 11.42 17.24 -8.28
N PRO A 19 10.68 16.38 -9.00
CA PRO A 19 9.24 16.05 -8.81
C PRO A 19 8.98 14.86 -7.86
N ILE A 20 9.99 14.12 -7.40
CA ILE A 20 9.82 12.83 -6.70
C ILE A 20 8.98 12.96 -5.43
N LEU A 21 9.31 13.92 -4.56
CA LEU A 21 8.54 14.15 -3.33
C LEU A 21 7.09 14.54 -3.63
N PHE A 22 6.89 15.39 -4.64
CA PHE A 22 5.54 15.79 -5.05
C PHE A 22 4.72 14.60 -5.54
N VAL A 23 5.30 13.73 -6.37
CA VAL A 23 4.63 12.50 -6.85
C VAL A 23 4.28 11.57 -5.69
N THR A 24 5.18 11.41 -4.72
CA THR A 24 4.95 10.55 -3.55
C THR A 24 3.82 11.09 -2.67
N ILE A 25 3.79 12.41 -2.41
CA ILE A 25 2.72 13.06 -1.64
C ILE A 25 1.39 13.00 -2.41
N ALA A 26 1.41 13.29 -3.70
CA ALA A 26 0.21 13.23 -4.54
C ALA A 26 -0.35 11.80 -4.61
N CYS A 27 0.51 10.78 -4.67
CA CYS A 27 0.09 9.39 -4.63
C CYS A 27 -0.68 9.05 -3.34
N GLY A 28 -0.24 9.57 -2.18
CA GLY A 28 -0.95 9.40 -0.92
C GLY A 28 -2.27 10.19 -0.82
N ALA A 29 -2.30 11.41 -1.37
CA ALA A 29 -3.45 12.31 -1.25
C ALA A 29 -4.56 12.03 -2.29
N VAL A 30 -4.19 11.62 -3.52
CA VAL A 30 -5.11 11.47 -4.67
C VAL A 30 -4.94 10.09 -5.32
N SER A 31 -4.75 9.06 -4.52
CA SER A 31 -4.54 7.71 -5.04
C SER A 31 -5.80 7.17 -5.73
N GLY A 32 -5.71 6.91 -7.00
CA GLY A 32 -6.78 6.22 -7.76
C GLY A 32 -7.05 4.81 -7.25
N PHE A 33 -6.05 4.14 -6.69
CA PHE A 33 -6.21 2.83 -6.06
C PHE A 33 -7.17 2.87 -4.87
N HIS A 34 -7.04 3.82 -3.95
CA HIS A 34 -7.96 3.96 -2.82
C HIS A 34 -9.39 4.25 -3.27
N SER A 35 -9.57 5.04 -4.31
CA SER A 35 -10.87 5.29 -4.93
C SER A 35 -11.50 4.00 -5.47
N LEU A 36 -10.74 3.20 -6.22
CA LEU A 36 -11.20 1.92 -6.77
C LEU A 36 -11.53 0.89 -5.69
N VAL A 37 -10.72 0.80 -4.64
CA VAL A 37 -10.98 -0.11 -3.51
C VAL A 37 -12.21 0.32 -2.73
N SER A 38 -12.40 1.62 -2.49
CA SER A 38 -13.55 2.12 -1.75
C SER A 38 -14.85 1.90 -2.49
N SER A 39 -14.91 2.18 -3.78
CA SER A 39 -16.12 2.02 -4.60
C SER A 39 -16.38 0.56 -5.01
N GLY A 40 -15.34 -0.15 -5.43
CA GLY A 40 -15.46 -1.50 -5.97
C GLY A 40 -15.54 -2.62 -4.94
N THR A 41 -14.89 -2.45 -3.79
CA THR A 41 -14.75 -3.54 -2.80
C THR A 41 -15.33 -3.17 -1.44
N ALA A 42 -14.87 -2.07 -0.82
CA ALA A 42 -15.24 -1.72 0.55
C ALA A 42 -16.72 -1.38 0.69
N SER A 43 -17.29 -0.63 -0.25
CA SER A 43 -18.69 -0.25 -0.24
C SER A 43 -19.64 -1.47 -0.29
N LYS A 44 -19.24 -2.52 -1.00
CA LYS A 44 -20.01 -3.77 -1.13
C LYS A 44 -19.94 -4.67 0.11
N GLN A 45 -19.00 -4.43 1.02
CA GLN A 45 -18.82 -5.23 2.25
C GLN A 45 -19.52 -4.63 3.45
N ILE A 46 -19.97 -3.38 3.38
CA ILE A 46 -20.66 -2.71 4.47
C ILE A 46 -22.12 -3.18 4.53
N LYS A 47 -22.48 -3.90 5.59
CA LYS A 47 -23.82 -4.46 5.79
C LYS A 47 -24.89 -3.44 6.19
N ASN A 48 -24.49 -2.33 6.80
CA ASN A 48 -25.42 -1.35 7.36
C ASN A 48 -24.90 0.08 7.11
N GLU A 49 -25.74 0.96 6.63
CA GLU A 49 -25.42 2.36 6.36
C GLU A 49 -24.88 3.10 7.59
N LYS A 50 -25.33 2.74 8.79
CA LYS A 50 -24.83 3.31 10.06
C LYS A 50 -23.33 3.09 10.28
N ASN A 51 -22.77 2.04 9.66
CA ASN A 51 -21.37 1.72 9.77
C ASN A 51 -20.50 2.43 8.70
N MET A 52 -21.10 3.14 7.76
CA MET A 52 -20.35 3.83 6.70
C MET A 52 -19.44 4.92 7.27
N LEU A 53 -19.95 5.73 8.19
CA LEU A 53 -19.19 6.82 8.79
C LEU A 53 -17.97 6.35 9.60
N PRO A 54 -18.07 5.40 10.55
CA PRO A 54 -16.91 4.92 11.27
C PRO A 54 -15.94 4.14 10.38
N VAL A 55 -16.41 3.40 9.38
CA VAL A 55 -15.53 2.62 8.48
C VAL A 55 -14.78 3.55 7.50
N SER A 56 -15.42 4.57 6.94
CA SER A 56 -14.77 5.47 5.98
C SER A 56 -14.00 6.59 6.69
N PHE A 57 -14.70 7.48 7.37
CA PHE A 57 -14.11 8.65 8.01
C PHE A 57 -13.25 8.27 9.24
N GLY A 58 -13.71 7.32 10.05
CA GLY A 58 -12.94 6.83 11.19
C GLY A 58 -11.61 6.19 10.77
N ALA A 59 -11.62 5.36 9.74
CA ALA A 59 -10.40 4.77 9.20
C ALA A 59 -9.43 5.84 8.65
N MET A 60 -9.95 6.83 7.93
CA MET A 60 -9.16 7.95 7.41
C MET A 60 -8.49 8.77 8.53
N LEU A 61 -9.19 9.02 9.64
CA LEU A 61 -8.60 9.70 10.80
C LEU A 61 -7.49 8.88 11.45
N MET A 62 -7.69 7.57 11.59
CA MET A 62 -6.67 6.67 12.14
C MET A 62 -5.45 6.61 11.25
N GLU A 63 -5.63 6.54 9.92
CA GLU A 63 -4.54 6.58 8.94
C GLU A 63 -3.75 7.89 9.02
N SER A 64 -4.44 9.03 9.10
CA SER A 64 -3.81 10.35 9.24
C SER A 64 -3.00 10.46 10.53
N MET A 65 -3.52 9.93 11.64
CA MET A 65 -2.80 9.89 12.91
C MET A 65 -1.55 9.01 12.82
N LEU A 66 -1.67 7.83 12.20
CA LEU A 66 -0.54 6.93 11.98
C LEU A 66 0.53 7.58 11.09
N ALA A 67 0.13 8.32 10.05
CA ALA A 67 1.05 9.04 9.17
C ALA A 67 1.85 10.11 9.92
N VAL A 68 1.21 10.87 10.81
CA VAL A 68 1.89 11.86 11.67
C VAL A 68 2.86 11.17 12.64
N LEU A 69 2.46 10.08 13.27
CA LEU A 69 3.33 9.31 14.15
C LEU A 69 4.54 8.73 13.40
N ALA A 70 4.32 8.22 12.19
CA ALA A 70 5.39 7.72 11.33
C ALA A 70 6.38 8.83 10.95
N LEU A 71 5.86 10.02 10.60
CA LEU A 71 6.70 11.17 10.29
C LEU A 71 7.57 11.60 11.48
N ILE A 72 6.99 11.68 12.68
CA ILE A 72 7.70 12.00 13.90
C ILE A 72 8.76 10.92 14.20
N ALA A 73 8.40 9.65 14.10
CA ALA A 73 9.29 8.53 14.34
C ALA A 73 10.51 8.55 13.41
N VAL A 74 10.28 8.70 12.11
CA VAL A 74 11.37 8.74 11.11
C VAL A 74 12.18 10.02 11.22
N ALA A 75 11.55 11.16 11.54
CA ALA A 75 12.26 12.43 11.73
C ALA A 75 13.19 12.43 12.96
N SER A 76 12.82 11.72 14.02
CA SER A 76 13.67 11.56 15.21
C SER A 76 14.79 10.53 15.01
N PHE A 77 14.61 9.61 14.07
CA PHE A 77 15.58 8.56 13.76
C PHE A 77 16.60 9.11 12.75
N GLY A 78 17.74 9.54 13.24
CA GLY A 78 18.79 10.16 12.41
C GLY A 78 19.31 9.20 11.32
N LYS A 79 19.72 9.75 10.16
CA LYS A 79 20.32 8.95 9.06
C LYS A 79 21.53 8.12 9.52
N GLY A 80 22.30 8.65 10.48
CA GLY A 80 23.44 7.94 11.06
C GLY A 80 23.05 6.72 11.90
N GLU A 81 21.95 6.79 12.61
CA GLU A 81 21.47 5.66 13.43
C GLU A 81 20.91 4.54 12.59
N ALA A 82 20.18 4.84 11.51
CA ALA A 82 19.69 3.85 10.56
C ALA A 82 20.84 3.07 9.92
N ALA A 83 21.88 3.77 9.49
CA ALA A 83 23.07 3.16 8.91
C ALA A 83 23.86 2.33 9.95
N ALA A 84 23.98 2.81 11.18
CA ALA A 84 24.66 2.09 12.25
C ALA A 84 23.95 0.80 12.65
N GLN A 85 22.62 0.73 12.51
CA GLN A 85 21.81 -0.46 12.76
C GLN A 85 21.69 -1.36 11.51
N GLY A 86 22.31 -1.02 10.39
CA GLY A 86 22.23 -1.79 9.14
C GLY A 86 20.84 -1.82 8.49
N LEU A 87 19.99 -0.84 8.80
CA LEU A 87 18.63 -0.75 8.28
C LEU A 87 18.66 -0.09 6.90
N THR A 88 18.37 -0.86 5.87
CA THR A 88 18.48 -0.41 4.47
C THR A 88 17.13 -0.13 3.82
N THR A 89 16.06 -0.77 4.30
CA THR A 89 14.73 -0.64 3.72
C THR A 89 13.84 0.30 4.53
N GLN A 90 12.94 1.01 3.85
CA GLN A 90 12.00 1.94 4.50
C GLN A 90 11.17 1.29 5.63
N PRO A 91 10.60 0.08 5.46
CA PRO A 91 9.90 -0.60 6.54
C PRO A 91 10.76 -0.89 7.76
N GLN A 92 12.03 -1.26 7.55
CA GLN A 92 12.97 -1.52 8.65
C GLN A 92 13.32 -0.24 9.40
N ILE A 93 13.53 0.88 8.70
CA ILE A 93 13.79 2.17 9.32
C ILE A 93 12.59 2.61 10.18
N PHE A 94 11.38 2.45 9.66
CA PHE A 94 10.16 2.74 10.40
C PHE A 94 10.03 1.85 11.64
N ALA A 95 10.26 0.54 11.50
CA ALA A 95 10.20 -0.39 12.63
C ALA A 95 11.28 -0.11 13.67
N GLY A 96 12.49 0.25 13.25
CA GLY A 96 13.59 0.64 14.14
C GLY A 96 13.29 1.92 14.90
N ALA A 97 12.74 2.92 14.24
CA ALA A 97 12.34 4.18 14.86
C ALA A 97 11.29 3.96 15.96
N ILE A 98 10.25 3.19 15.68
CA ILE A 98 9.22 2.86 16.68
C ILE A 98 9.78 2.00 17.81
N ALA A 99 10.66 1.03 17.49
CA ALA A 99 11.30 0.21 18.50
C ALA A 99 12.15 1.05 19.46
N ASN A 100 12.87 2.07 18.96
CA ASN A 100 13.62 2.99 19.81
C ASN A 100 12.70 3.80 20.74
N PHE A 101 11.57 4.31 20.22
CA PHE A 101 10.60 5.02 21.06
C PHE A 101 10.02 4.16 22.16
N LEU A 102 9.61 2.95 21.84
CA LEU A 102 8.99 2.04 22.79
C LEU A 102 10.01 1.44 23.78
N SER A 103 11.28 1.34 23.38
CA SER A 103 12.34 0.93 24.29
C SER A 103 12.60 1.97 25.39
N ALA A 104 12.38 3.27 25.10
CA ALA A 104 12.46 4.32 26.10
C ALA A 104 11.37 4.20 27.19
N ILE A 105 10.27 3.50 26.92
CA ILE A 105 9.19 3.21 27.87
C ILE A 105 9.42 1.86 28.60
N GLY A 106 10.51 1.14 28.28
CA GLY A 106 10.89 -0.11 28.93
C GLY A 106 10.52 -1.39 28.18
N LEU A 107 10.04 -1.29 26.94
CA LEU A 107 9.77 -2.47 26.11
C LEU A 107 11.05 -2.99 25.45
N PRO A 108 11.25 -4.31 25.32
CA PRO A 108 12.44 -4.86 24.69
C PRO A 108 12.45 -4.53 23.17
N HIS A 109 13.51 -3.86 22.73
CA HIS A 109 13.68 -3.37 21.36
C HIS A 109 13.45 -4.48 20.29
N SER A 110 14.02 -5.66 20.49
CA SER A 110 13.93 -6.77 19.55
C SER A 110 12.50 -7.27 19.34
N LEU A 111 11.72 -7.33 20.41
CA LEU A 111 10.33 -7.74 20.37
C LEU A 111 9.50 -6.73 19.58
N VAL A 112 9.64 -5.43 19.91
CA VAL A 112 8.91 -4.35 19.22
C VAL A 112 9.28 -4.31 17.74
N PHE A 113 10.57 -4.37 17.43
CA PHE A 113 11.07 -4.38 16.05
C PHE A 113 10.45 -5.52 15.23
N THR A 114 10.42 -6.73 15.79
CA THR A 114 9.83 -7.90 15.13
C THR A 114 8.32 -7.75 14.94
N LEU A 115 7.60 -7.29 15.95
CA LEU A 115 6.15 -7.09 15.87
C LEU A 115 5.78 -6.03 14.81
N ILE A 116 6.50 -4.92 14.76
CA ILE A 116 6.23 -3.87 13.76
C ILE A 116 6.55 -4.36 12.35
N ASN A 117 7.66 -5.07 12.13
CA ASN A 117 7.95 -5.66 10.83
C ASN A 117 6.87 -6.67 10.41
N LEU A 118 6.40 -7.49 11.33
CA LEU A 118 5.30 -8.43 11.07
C LEU A 118 4.01 -7.68 10.69
N ALA A 119 3.67 -6.61 11.42
CA ALA A 119 2.51 -5.78 11.13
C ALA A 119 2.59 -5.12 9.74
N VAL A 120 3.76 -4.56 9.38
CA VAL A 120 3.99 -3.98 8.05
C VAL A 120 3.90 -5.04 6.95
N SER A 121 4.43 -6.24 7.18
CA SER A 121 4.31 -7.36 6.24
C SER A 121 2.87 -7.81 6.06
N ALA A 122 2.11 -7.91 7.13
CA ALA A 122 0.69 -8.24 7.08
C ALA A 122 -0.12 -7.17 6.32
N PHE A 123 0.19 -5.89 6.54
CA PHE A 123 -0.41 -4.78 5.79
C PHE A 123 -0.10 -4.88 4.28
N ALA A 124 1.15 -5.17 3.91
CA ALA A 124 1.54 -5.35 2.52
C ALA A 124 0.77 -6.51 1.86
N LEU A 125 0.61 -7.65 2.55
CA LEU A 125 -0.16 -8.79 2.06
C LEU A 125 -1.65 -8.45 1.87
N THR A 126 -2.25 -7.71 2.80
CA THR A 126 -3.63 -7.25 2.69
C THR A 126 -3.83 -6.32 1.50
N SER A 127 -2.89 -5.42 1.27
CA SER A 127 -2.90 -4.53 0.11
C SER A 127 -2.78 -5.30 -1.20
N LEU A 128 -1.91 -6.32 -1.25
CA LEU A 128 -1.75 -7.19 -2.42
C LEU A 128 -3.04 -7.94 -2.76
N ASP A 129 -3.74 -8.49 -1.76
CA ASP A 129 -5.05 -9.14 -1.97
C ASP A 129 -6.08 -8.17 -2.56
N SER A 130 -6.11 -6.94 -2.06
CA SER A 130 -7.02 -5.90 -2.57
C SER A 130 -6.68 -5.51 -4.02
N VAL A 131 -5.40 -5.35 -4.35
CA VAL A 131 -4.94 -5.09 -5.74
C VAL A 131 -5.33 -6.23 -6.66
N ALA A 132 -5.12 -7.47 -6.25
CA ALA A 132 -5.47 -8.65 -7.04
C ALA A 132 -6.99 -8.73 -7.32
N ARG A 133 -7.82 -8.36 -6.34
CA ARG A 133 -9.28 -8.30 -6.53
C ARG A 133 -9.69 -7.22 -7.52
N VAL A 134 -9.15 -6.00 -7.38
CA VAL A 134 -9.44 -4.90 -8.31
C VAL A 134 -8.95 -5.25 -9.71
N GLY A 135 -7.74 -5.78 -9.86
CA GLY A 135 -7.20 -6.20 -11.15
C GLY A 135 -8.06 -7.27 -11.83
N ARG A 136 -8.53 -8.25 -11.05
CA ARG A 136 -9.46 -9.26 -11.55
C ARG A 136 -10.79 -8.65 -12.02
N LEU A 137 -11.38 -7.76 -11.21
CA LEU A 137 -12.64 -7.10 -11.57
C LEU A 137 -12.48 -6.27 -12.84
N SER A 138 -11.44 -5.45 -12.93
CA SER A 138 -11.16 -4.65 -14.13
C SER A 138 -10.94 -5.53 -15.37
N PHE A 139 -10.25 -6.67 -15.20
CA PHE A 139 -10.07 -7.61 -16.30
C PHE A 139 -11.40 -8.25 -16.75
N GLN A 140 -12.26 -8.60 -15.81
CA GLN A 140 -13.59 -9.16 -16.13
C GLN A 140 -14.49 -8.12 -16.81
N GLU A 141 -14.52 -6.88 -16.29
CA GLU A 141 -15.32 -5.78 -16.84
C GLU A 141 -14.88 -5.39 -18.25
N PHE A 142 -13.60 -5.56 -18.59
CA PHE A 142 -13.10 -5.30 -19.93
C PHE A 142 -13.73 -6.21 -21.01
N TRP A 143 -14.13 -7.43 -20.63
CA TRP A 143 -14.70 -8.43 -21.52
C TRP A 143 -16.22 -8.54 -21.45
N ILE A 144 -16.84 -7.96 -20.42
CA ILE A 144 -18.29 -7.93 -20.25
C ILE A 144 -18.84 -6.69 -20.89
N ASP A 145 -19.57 -6.85 -21.98
CA ASP A 145 -20.37 -5.78 -22.56
C ASP A 145 -21.65 -5.63 -21.75
N SER A 146 -22.01 -4.41 -21.38
CA SER A 146 -23.12 -4.11 -20.46
C SER A 146 -24.50 -4.57 -20.95
N ASP A 147 -24.60 -4.95 -22.22
CA ASP A 147 -25.87 -5.32 -22.87
C ASP A 147 -26.07 -6.83 -23.07
N VAL A 148 -25.13 -7.67 -22.60
CA VAL A 148 -25.22 -9.14 -22.78
C VAL A 148 -25.71 -9.78 -21.48
N GLU A 149 -26.95 -10.27 -21.47
CA GLU A 149 -27.48 -11.12 -20.40
C GLU A 149 -26.65 -12.41 -20.28
N ASP A 150 -26.44 -12.87 -19.04
CA ASP A 150 -25.62 -14.04 -18.67
C ASP A 150 -25.97 -15.33 -19.44
N GLU A 151 -27.19 -15.45 -19.94
CA GLU A 151 -27.70 -16.62 -20.63
C GLU A 151 -27.16 -16.79 -22.06
N ASN A 152 -26.73 -15.70 -22.72
CA ASN A 152 -26.25 -15.67 -24.10
C ASN A 152 -24.72 -15.52 -24.25
N MET A 153 -23.96 -15.68 -23.18
CA MET A 153 -22.50 -15.59 -23.23
C MET A 153 -21.89 -16.76 -24.02
N SER A 154 -21.00 -16.42 -24.96
CA SER A 154 -20.24 -17.43 -25.70
C SER A 154 -19.37 -18.25 -24.73
N PRO A 155 -19.08 -19.54 -25.02
CA PRO A 155 -18.29 -20.40 -24.14
C PRO A 155 -16.88 -19.82 -23.87
N PHE A 156 -16.32 -19.04 -24.80
CA PHE A 156 -15.07 -18.33 -24.63
C PHE A 156 -15.19 -17.21 -23.56
N LEU A 157 -16.25 -16.44 -23.60
CA LEU A 157 -16.51 -15.38 -22.61
C LEU A 157 -16.67 -15.95 -21.20
N LYS A 158 -17.36 -17.10 -21.05
CA LYS A 158 -17.52 -17.79 -19.77
C LYS A 158 -16.21 -18.28 -19.17
N VAL A 159 -15.22 -18.64 -19.98
CA VAL A 159 -13.89 -19.02 -19.51
C VAL A 159 -13.10 -17.77 -19.08
N VAL A 160 -13.13 -16.71 -19.88
CA VAL A 160 -12.37 -15.47 -19.63
C VAL A 160 -12.91 -14.73 -18.39
N THR A 161 -14.24 -14.72 -18.20
CA THR A 161 -14.89 -14.13 -17.03
C THR A 161 -14.84 -14.99 -15.77
N ASN A 162 -14.35 -16.24 -15.89
CA ASN A 162 -14.18 -17.10 -14.72
C ASN A 162 -13.19 -16.47 -13.72
N LYS A 163 -13.62 -16.38 -12.45
CA LYS A 163 -12.84 -15.75 -11.38
C LYS A 163 -11.41 -16.30 -11.22
N TYR A 164 -11.24 -17.61 -11.43
CA TYR A 164 -9.92 -18.25 -11.30
C TYR A 164 -9.02 -17.89 -12.48
N PHE A 165 -9.56 -17.94 -13.69
CA PHE A 165 -8.82 -17.60 -14.92
C PHE A 165 -8.39 -16.14 -14.92
N ALA A 166 -9.30 -15.23 -14.62
CA ALA A 166 -9.02 -13.80 -14.52
C ALA A 166 -7.95 -13.49 -13.44
N THR A 167 -7.99 -14.20 -12.30
CA THR A 167 -6.98 -14.02 -11.25
C THR A 167 -5.60 -14.52 -11.71
N ILE A 168 -5.53 -15.67 -12.35
CA ILE A 168 -4.27 -16.23 -12.86
C ILE A 168 -3.65 -15.27 -13.89
N ILE A 169 -4.43 -14.78 -14.83
CA ILE A 169 -3.93 -13.84 -15.85
C ILE A 169 -3.42 -12.54 -15.21
N THR A 170 -4.17 -11.94 -14.29
CA THR A 170 -3.74 -10.72 -13.60
C THR A 170 -2.45 -10.94 -12.81
N LEU A 171 -2.29 -12.06 -12.14
CA LEU A 171 -1.05 -12.38 -11.42
C LEU A 171 0.13 -12.64 -12.36
N VAL A 172 -0.10 -13.31 -13.49
CA VAL A 172 0.93 -13.54 -14.51
C VAL A 172 1.39 -12.22 -15.13
N LEU A 173 0.46 -11.33 -15.48
CA LEU A 173 0.79 -9.99 -15.99
C LEU A 173 1.58 -9.18 -14.96
N ALA A 174 1.15 -9.19 -13.70
CA ALA A 174 1.88 -8.52 -12.61
C ALA A 174 3.29 -9.08 -12.44
N TYR A 175 3.47 -10.41 -12.52
CA TYR A 175 4.79 -11.03 -12.47
C TYR A 175 5.70 -10.60 -13.63
N PHE A 176 5.17 -10.54 -14.84
CA PHE A 176 5.96 -10.06 -16.00
C PHE A 176 6.34 -8.59 -15.84
N LEU A 177 5.43 -7.74 -15.38
CA LEU A 177 5.71 -6.32 -15.14
C LEU A 177 6.82 -6.12 -14.10
N THR A 178 6.84 -6.93 -13.04
CA THR A 178 7.92 -6.90 -12.03
C THR A 178 9.27 -7.41 -12.52
N LYS A 179 9.30 -8.12 -13.64
CA LYS A 179 10.56 -8.60 -14.25
C LYS A 179 11.14 -7.61 -15.25
N VAL A 180 10.29 -6.78 -15.85
CA VAL A 180 10.67 -5.79 -16.87
C VAL A 180 11.04 -4.43 -16.25
N GLY A 181 10.49 -4.08 -15.09
CA GLY A 181 10.80 -2.87 -14.32
C GLY A 181 11.84 -3.11 -13.27
#